data_ae53e485ff8be956974bf423f88721e7
#
_entry.id   ae53e485ff8be956974bf423f88721e7
#
_cell.length_a   1.000
_cell.length_b   1.000
_cell.length_c   1.000
_cell.angle_alpha   90.00
_cell.angle_beta   90.00
_cell.angle_gamma   90.00
#
_symmetry.space_group_name_H-M   'P 1'
#
loop_
_entity.id
_entity.type
_entity.pdbx_description
1 polymer ?
#
loop_
_entity_poly.entity_id
_entity_poly.type
_entity_poly.pdbx_seq_one_letter_code
_entity_poly.pdbx_strand_id
1 'polypeptide(L)'
;MAEDVREIYYSEEYEEYYRSLEARIQEKFDYVEHIVRMQKVLNSKFVKKLEGTEFYEARVSCGSNEYRTVLFAIDAASIIESKSLLF
;
A
#
# COMPACT_ATOMS: atom_id res chain seq x y z
N MET A 1 22.11 -8.54 3.50
CA MET A 1 20.99 -7.60 3.46
C MET A 1 20.01 -7.99 2.36
N ALA A 2 18.76 -8.00 2.67
CA ALA A 2 17.76 -8.24 1.64
C ALA A 2 17.59 -6.97 0.81
N GLU A 3 17.56 -7.12 -0.51
CA GLU A 3 17.28 -6.02 -1.42
C GLU A 3 15.77 -5.89 -1.59
N ASP A 4 15.32 -4.66 -1.82
CA ASP A 4 13.92 -4.42 -2.14
C ASP A 4 13.58 -5.08 -3.48
N VAL A 5 12.48 -5.82 -3.52
CA VAL A 5 12.00 -6.43 -4.77
C VAL A 5 11.11 -5.47 -5.56
N ARG A 6 10.63 -4.40 -4.91
CA ARG A 6 9.81 -3.37 -5.54
C ARG A 6 10.17 -2.00 -5.01
N GLU A 7 9.97 -0.98 -5.83
CA GLU A 7 9.97 0.42 -5.40
C GLU A 7 8.53 0.90 -5.34
N ILE A 8 8.22 1.70 -4.33
CA ILE A 8 6.92 2.33 -4.20
C ILE A 8 7.08 3.83 -4.41
N TYR A 9 6.36 4.36 -5.38
CA TYR A 9 6.22 5.80 -5.61
C TYR A 9 4.87 6.22 -5.05
N TYR A 10 4.77 7.45 -4.57
CA TYR A 10 3.57 7.94 -3.91
C TYR A 10 2.95 9.06 -4.69
N SER A 11 1.61 9.02 -4.84
CA SER A 11 0.88 10.15 -5.41
C SER A 11 0.80 11.29 -4.40
N GLU A 12 0.60 12.51 -4.88
CA GLU A 12 0.38 13.66 -3.99
C GLU A 12 -0.82 13.44 -3.08
N GLU A 13 -1.89 12.86 -3.61
CA GLU A 13 -3.10 12.55 -2.85
C GLU A 13 -2.81 11.60 -1.70
N TYR A 14 -1.99 10.58 -1.96
CA TYR A 14 -1.60 9.64 -0.92
C TYR A 14 -0.74 10.34 0.13
N GLU A 15 0.20 11.17 -0.26
CA GLU A 15 1.08 11.86 0.68
C GLU A 15 0.28 12.79 1.59
N GLU A 16 -0.70 13.51 1.07
CA GLU A 16 -1.59 14.34 1.87
C GLU A 16 -2.42 13.49 2.84
N TYR A 17 -2.94 12.39 2.35
CA TYR A 17 -3.70 11.46 3.17
C TYR A 17 -2.85 10.90 4.31
N TYR A 18 -1.64 10.44 4.00
CA TYR A 18 -0.72 9.89 4.98
C TYR A 18 -0.38 10.92 6.07
N ARG A 19 -0.12 12.16 5.66
CA ARG A 19 0.20 13.23 6.61
C ARG A 19 -0.96 13.56 7.55
N SER A 20 -2.18 13.26 7.16
CA SER A 20 -3.37 13.51 7.99
C SER A 20 -3.59 12.43 9.05
N LEU A 21 -2.90 11.31 8.96
CA LEU A 21 -3.10 10.17 9.85
C LEU A 21 -2.31 10.34 11.14
N GLU A 22 -2.85 9.76 12.23
CA GLU A 22 -2.12 9.69 13.50
C GLU A 22 -0.85 8.86 13.35
N ALA A 23 0.16 9.15 14.17
CA ALA A 23 1.46 8.50 14.11
C ALA A 23 1.37 6.98 14.19
N ARG A 24 0.52 6.44 15.05
CA ARG A 24 0.36 4.97 15.20
C ARG A 24 -0.22 4.33 13.94
N ILE A 25 -1.05 5.06 13.22
CA ILE A 25 -1.63 4.57 11.95
C ILE A 25 -0.57 4.65 10.86
N GLN A 26 0.20 5.73 10.83
CA GLN A 26 1.32 5.86 9.91
C GLN A 26 2.31 4.70 10.06
N GLU A 27 2.60 4.28 11.29
CA GLU A 27 3.48 3.13 11.55
C GLU A 27 2.93 1.86 10.92
N LYS A 28 1.61 1.66 10.97
CA LYS A 28 0.98 0.49 10.34
C LYS A 28 1.07 0.55 8.82
N PHE A 29 0.90 1.73 8.23
CA PHE A 29 1.11 1.92 6.79
C PHE A 29 2.56 1.62 6.41
N ASP A 30 3.51 2.14 7.19
CA ASP A 30 4.94 1.90 6.95
C ASP A 30 5.25 0.40 6.98
N TYR A 31 4.65 -0.33 7.89
CA TYR A 31 4.84 -1.78 8.00
C TYR A 31 4.32 -2.51 6.76
N VAL A 32 3.10 -2.19 6.32
CA VAL A 32 2.53 -2.83 5.12
C VAL A 32 3.33 -2.47 3.87
N GLU A 33 3.77 -1.23 3.76
CA GLU A 33 4.60 -0.78 2.64
C GLU A 33 5.95 -1.49 2.64
N HIS A 34 6.51 -1.72 3.83
CA HIS A 34 7.75 -2.49 3.94
C HIS A 34 7.56 -3.92 3.41
N ILE A 35 6.45 -4.56 3.76
CA ILE A 35 6.12 -5.90 3.24
C ILE A 35 6.02 -5.88 1.72
N VAL A 36 5.35 -4.87 1.16
CA VAL A 36 5.21 -4.74 -0.30
C VAL A 36 6.56 -4.60 -0.98
N ARG A 37 7.49 -3.85 -0.37
CA ARG A 37 8.84 -3.69 -0.94
C ARG A 37 9.66 -4.97 -0.89
N MET A 38 9.54 -5.73 0.19
CA MET A 38 10.48 -6.81 0.51
C MET A 38 10.03 -8.19 0.06
N GLN A 39 8.73 -8.46 0.05
CA GLN A 39 8.23 -9.81 -0.24
C GLN A 39 7.83 -9.99 -1.69
N LYS A 40 8.36 -11.02 -2.33
CA LYS A 40 7.99 -11.35 -3.71
C LYS A 40 6.53 -11.72 -3.84
N VAL A 41 6.05 -12.58 -2.96
CA VAL A 41 4.66 -13.03 -2.95
C VAL A 41 3.95 -12.34 -1.81
N LEU A 42 2.90 -11.59 -2.14
CA LEU A 42 2.18 -10.80 -1.16
C LEU A 42 0.97 -11.57 -0.64
N ASN A 43 0.82 -11.57 0.69
CA ASN A 43 -0.32 -12.21 1.34
C ASN A 43 -1.57 -11.35 1.12
N SER A 44 -2.69 -11.99 0.76
CA SER A 44 -3.95 -11.30 0.51
C SER A 44 -4.51 -10.57 1.73
N LYS A 45 -3.99 -10.86 2.92
CA LYS A 45 -4.31 -10.12 4.14
C LYS A 45 -3.88 -8.66 4.03
N PHE A 46 -2.75 -8.40 3.34
CA PHE A 46 -2.19 -7.06 3.22
C PHE A 46 -2.46 -6.43 1.86
N VAL A 47 -2.41 -7.24 0.79
CA VAL A 47 -2.57 -6.75 -0.57
C VAL A 47 -3.46 -7.69 -1.35
N LYS A 48 -4.54 -7.17 -1.89
CA LYS A 48 -5.49 -7.96 -2.67
C LYS A 48 -5.73 -7.31 -4.03
N LYS A 49 -5.78 -8.11 -5.07
CA LYS A 49 -6.12 -7.62 -6.41
C LYS A 49 -7.59 -7.26 -6.47
N LEU A 50 -7.90 -6.10 -7.03
CA LEU A 50 -9.28 -5.68 -7.25
C LEU A 50 -9.82 -6.35 -8.51
N GLU A 51 -10.92 -7.08 -8.38
CA GLU A 51 -11.52 -7.83 -9.48
C GLU A 51 -11.90 -6.90 -10.64
N GLY A 52 -11.63 -7.38 -11.85
CA GLY A 52 -11.96 -6.65 -13.06
C GLY A 52 -11.03 -5.48 -13.35
N THR A 53 -9.96 -5.32 -12.60
CA THR A 53 -8.99 -4.24 -12.77
C THR A 53 -7.57 -4.77 -12.71
N GLU A 54 -6.60 -3.90 -13.07
CA GLU A 54 -5.18 -4.18 -12.90
C GLU A 54 -4.63 -3.63 -11.60
N PHE A 55 -5.51 -3.12 -10.73
CA PHE A 55 -5.13 -2.47 -9.49
C PHE A 55 -5.13 -3.44 -8.33
N TYR A 56 -4.33 -3.12 -7.33
CA TYR A 56 -4.29 -3.85 -6.07
C TYR A 56 -4.70 -2.92 -4.95
N GLU A 57 -5.29 -3.47 -3.91
CA GLU A 57 -5.66 -2.74 -2.71
C GLU A 57 -4.74 -3.15 -1.58
N ALA A 58 -4.08 -2.15 -0.96
CA ALA A 58 -3.32 -2.36 0.26
C ALA A 58 -4.26 -2.14 1.44
N ARG A 59 -4.21 -3.05 2.40
CA ARG A 59 -5.06 -3.02 3.59
C ARG A 59 -4.22 -2.79 4.83
N VAL A 60 -4.62 -1.82 5.61
CA VAL A 60 -3.94 -1.47 6.86
C VAL A 60 -4.98 -1.50 7.97
N SER A 61 -4.75 -2.32 8.99
CA SER A 61 -5.65 -2.43 10.14
C SER A 61 -5.00 -1.84 11.37
N CYS A 62 -5.76 -1.04 12.11
CA CYS A 62 -5.31 -0.47 13.36
C CYS A 62 -6.50 -0.45 14.33
N GLY A 63 -6.45 -1.32 15.35
CA GLY A 63 -7.59 -1.51 16.24
C GLY A 63 -8.78 -2.07 15.49
N SER A 64 -9.93 -1.42 15.60
CA SER A 64 -11.15 -1.79 14.89
C SER A 64 -11.30 -1.09 13.55
N ASN A 65 -10.35 -0.21 13.20
CA ASN A 65 -10.40 0.55 11.96
C ASN A 65 -9.59 -0.13 10.86
N GLU A 66 -10.10 -0.04 9.64
CA GLU A 66 -9.40 -0.54 8.47
C GLU A 66 -9.23 0.59 7.46
N TYR A 67 -8.01 0.71 6.93
CA TYR A 67 -7.64 1.72 5.95
C TYR A 67 -7.22 1.02 4.67
N ARG A 68 -7.51 1.63 3.52
CA ARG A 68 -7.23 1.04 2.22
C ARG A 68 -6.62 2.06 1.29
N THR A 69 -5.62 1.62 0.53
CA THR A 69 -5.03 2.41 -0.55
C THR A 69 -4.97 1.58 -1.81
N VAL A 70 -4.78 2.23 -2.95
CA VAL A 70 -4.73 1.57 -4.25
C VAL A 70 -3.29 1.54 -4.74
N LEU A 71 -2.85 0.38 -5.20
CA LEU A 71 -1.52 0.18 -5.76
C LEU A 71 -1.64 -0.05 -7.26
N PHE A 72 -0.91 0.76 -8.05
CA PHE A 72 -0.83 0.64 -9.50
C PHE A 72 0.53 0.09 -9.89
N ALA A 73 0.57 -1.04 -10.57
CA ALA A 73 1.82 -1.55 -11.10
C ALA A 73 2.21 -0.76 -12.34
N ILE A 74 3.40 -0.14 -12.30
CA ILE A 74 3.99 0.52 -13.46
C ILE A 74 4.70 -0.51 -14.30
N ASP A 75 5.49 -1.37 -13.64
CA ASP A 75 6.19 -2.50 -14.22
C ASP A 75 6.39 -3.56 -13.14
N ALA A 76 7.17 -4.60 -13.42
CA ALA A 76 7.36 -5.72 -12.51
C ALA A 76 8.00 -5.32 -11.17
N ALA A 77 8.68 -4.18 -11.11
CA ALA A 77 9.45 -3.76 -9.93
C ALA A 77 9.03 -2.41 -9.36
N SER A 78 8.03 -1.76 -9.95
CA SER A 78 7.65 -0.39 -9.56
C SER A 78 6.15 -0.26 -9.41
N ILE A 79 5.72 0.35 -8.31
CA ILE A 79 4.31 0.52 -7.94
C ILE A 79 4.08 1.97 -7.54
N ILE A 80 2.91 2.51 -7.89
CA ILE A 80 2.44 3.79 -7.37
C ILE A 80 1.37 3.51 -6.33
N GLU A 81 1.51 4.07 -5.14
CA GLU A 81 0.48 4.03 -4.11
C GLU A 81 -0.33 5.32 -4.12
N SER A 82 -1.65 5.19 -4.15
CA SER A 82 -2.56 6.31 -4.21
C SER A 82 -3.68 6.12 -3.18
N LYS A 83 -4.42 7.20 -2.92
CA LYS A 83 -5.59 7.13 -2.08
C LYS A 83 -6.63 6.19 -2.71
N SER A 84 -7.38 5.48 -1.88
CA SER A 84 -8.39 4.54 -2.35
C SER A 84 -9.43 5.21 -3.24
N LEU A 85 -9.77 4.55 -4.34
CA LEU A 85 -10.82 5.01 -5.25
C LEU A 85 -12.22 4.68 -4.73
N LEU A 86 -12.34 3.98 -3.61
CA LEU A 86 -13.62 3.55 -3.05
C LEU A 86 -14.23 4.58 -2.11
N PHE A 87 -13.60 5.72 -1.99
CA PHE A 87 -14.09 6.80 -1.12
C PHE A 87 -14.03 8.13 -1.80
#